data_dca05101303512b91cf4eda7eeb68e7d
#
_entry.id   dca05101303512b91cf4eda7eeb68e7d
#
_cell.length_a   1.000
_cell.length_b   1.000
_cell.length_c   1.000
_cell.angle_alpha   90.00
_cell.angle_beta   90.00
_cell.angle_gamma   90.00
#
_symmetry.space_group_name_H-M   'P 1'
#
loop_
_entity.id
_entity.type
_entity.pdbx_description
1 polymer ?
#
loop_
_entity_poly.entity_id
_entity_poly.type
_entity_poly.pdbx_seq_one_letter_code
_entity_poly.pdbx_strand_id
1 'polypeptide(L)'
;WDFFKQPGGVLEVSIDELPDQMPEAQGFIHQAGRWWKTNPKAENVKNLPTGYYEQLLGGKNLDWIQCYAQGKYTFVQEGRPVWPEYNDSLMAADLEPDPELPVHVGLDFGLTPAAIFAQKMRNGRWHVLHELVTFDMGLNRFAEMLKSELESRFPRYETLIWGDPAGMQRDQIFETTAFDHLKTLGLLAKPTATNEFRTRREALAIPMGRLIDSKPGFLISRKCNRLRKSLAGGYHFKRVAIGAGQERFRDTPNKNEHSHVGDAAGYCLLGSEHRIMTKAPTRGRVATTQAKVLSFDVFAN
;
A
#
# COMPACT_ATOMS: atom_id res chain seq x y z
N TRP A 1 -25.27 14.20 4.52
CA TRP A 1 -24.59 14.95 3.44
C TRP A 1 -24.71 14.13 2.18
N ASP A 2 -25.56 14.57 1.22
CA ASP A 2 -25.65 13.98 -0.11
C ASP A 2 -24.43 14.44 -0.91
N PHE A 3 -23.55 13.52 -1.26
CA PHE A 3 -22.45 13.81 -2.16
C PHE A 3 -22.97 13.89 -3.58
N PHE A 4 -22.97 15.06 -4.15
CA PHE A 4 -23.26 15.29 -5.56
C PHE A 4 -22.10 14.72 -6.39
N LYS A 5 -22.32 13.61 -7.07
CA LYS A 5 -21.35 13.08 -8.05
C LYS A 5 -21.70 13.63 -9.43
N GLN A 6 -20.86 14.55 -9.90
CA GLN A 6 -20.98 15.09 -11.24
C GLN A 6 -20.66 14.01 -12.29
N PRO A 7 -21.47 13.86 -13.36
CA PRO A 7 -21.15 12.95 -14.45
C PRO A 7 -19.84 13.36 -15.13
N GLY A 8 -19.00 12.39 -15.45
CA GLY A 8 -17.76 12.65 -16.20
C GLY A 8 -18.03 13.20 -17.59
N GLY A 9 -17.06 13.93 -18.14
CA GLY A 9 -17.15 14.57 -19.45
C GLY A 9 -17.08 13.61 -20.63
N VAL A 10 -16.52 12.42 -20.43
CA VAL A 10 -16.42 11.38 -21.47
C VAL A 10 -16.87 10.01 -20.98
N LEU A 11 -17.41 9.23 -21.90
CA LEU A 11 -17.80 7.83 -21.70
C LEU A 11 -16.84 6.92 -22.47
N GLU A 12 -16.42 5.83 -21.86
CA GLU A 12 -15.72 4.75 -22.54
C GLU A 12 -16.70 4.00 -23.43
N VAL A 13 -16.27 3.63 -24.63
CA VAL A 13 -17.07 2.95 -25.65
C VAL A 13 -16.41 1.62 -25.96
N SER A 14 -17.17 0.52 -25.97
CA SER A 14 -16.65 -0.77 -26.37
C SER A 14 -16.46 -0.81 -27.91
N ILE A 15 -15.57 -1.69 -28.38
CA ILE A 15 -15.28 -1.83 -29.81
C ILE A 15 -16.54 -2.20 -30.59
N ASP A 16 -17.42 -3.00 -29.97
CA ASP A 16 -18.68 -3.47 -30.57
C ASP A 16 -19.73 -2.35 -30.74
N GLU A 17 -19.55 -1.23 -30.05
CA GLU A 17 -20.40 -0.04 -30.13
C GLU A 17 -19.89 1.03 -31.10
N LEU A 18 -18.74 0.78 -31.74
CA LEU A 18 -18.18 1.71 -32.69
C LEU A 18 -18.87 1.58 -34.08
N PRO A 19 -18.99 2.69 -34.80
CA PRO A 19 -19.47 2.63 -36.18
C PRO A 19 -18.44 1.93 -37.08
N ASP A 20 -18.93 1.20 -38.08
CA ASP A 20 -18.10 0.41 -39.00
C ASP A 20 -17.12 1.26 -39.82
N GLN A 21 -17.37 2.54 -39.97
CA GLN A 21 -16.55 3.45 -40.78
C GLN A 21 -16.25 4.77 -40.06
N MET A 22 -14.99 5.19 -40.09
CA MET A 22 -14.46 6.46 -39.62
C MET A 22 -15.02 6.91 -38.24
N PRO A 23 -14.75 6.16 -37.14
CA PRO A 23 -15.26 6.53 -35.83
C PRO A 23 -14.89 7.95 -35.40
N GLU A 24 -13.67 8.40 -35.72
CA GLU A 24 -13.19 9.75 -35.38
C GLU A 24 -14.03 10.84 -36.05
N ALA A 25 -14.43 10.64 -37.32
CA ALA A 25 -15.29 11.59 -38.03
C ALA A 25 -16.71 11.70 -37.43
N GLN A 26 -17.11 10.70 -36.64
CA GLN A 26 -18.38 10.66 -35.91
C GLN A 26 -18.26 11.09 -34.44
N GLY A 27 -17.13 11.72 -34.07
CA GLY A 27 -16.91 12.26 -32.72
C GLY A 27 -16.45 11.25 -31.67
N PHE A 28 -16.00 10.07 -32.11
CA PHE A 28 -15.32 9.12 -31.20
C PHE A 28 -13.83 9.46 -31.15
N ILE A 29 -13.24 9.34 -29.97
CA ILE A 29 -11.85 9.73 -29.70
C ILE A 29 -11.07 8.46 -29.34
N HIS A 30 -10.02 8.14 -30.08
CA HIS A 30 -9.11 7.05 -29.74
C HIS A 30 -7.92 7.58 -28.92
N GLN A 31 -7.84 7.21 -27.65
CA GLN A 31 -6.74 7.63 -26.78
C GLN A 31 -6.46 6.60 -25.69
N ALA A 32 -5.18 6.43 -25.33
CA ALA A 32 -4.72 5.46 -24.32
C ALA A 32 -5.17 4.01 -24.60
N GLY A 33 -5.24 3.62 -25.89
CA GLY A 33 -5.66 2.27 -26.32
C GLY A 33 -7.16 1.98 -26.14
N ARG A 34 -7.98 3.02 -25.92
CA ARG A 34 -9.43 2.92 -25.75
C ARG A 34 -10.17 3.96 -26.54
N TRP A 35 -11.47 3.70 -26.76
CA TRP A 35 -12.37 4.61 -27.43
C TRP A 35 -13.25 5.37 -26.45
N TRP A 36 -13.46 6.65 -26.73
CA TRP A 36 -14.20 7.58 -25.90
C TRP A 36 -15.21 8.34 -26.74
N LYS A 37 -16.33 8.73 -26.10
CA LYS A 37 -17.26 9.70 -26.65
C LYS A 37 -17.60 10.77 -25.61
N THR A 38 -17.94 11.97 -26.05
CA THR A 38 -18.44 13.03 -25.17
C THR A 38 -19.69 12.55 -24.43
N ASN A 39 -19.75 12.75 -23.12
CA ASN A 39 -20.91 12.42 -22.32
C ASN A 39 -21.96 13.56 -22.46
N PRO A 40 -23.12 13.33 -23.09
CA PRO A 40 -24.13 14.36 -23.25
C PRO A 40 -24.77 14.80 -21.93
N LYS A 41 -24.62 14.01 -20.86
CA LYS A 41 -25.13 14.32 -19.52
C LYS A 41 -24.11 15.08 -18.66
N ALA A 42 -22.90 15.33 -19.18
CA ALA A 42 -21.91 16.12 -18.45
C ALA A 42 -22.39 17.56 -18.30
N GLU A 43 -22.17 18.10 -17.11
CA GLU A 43 -22.46 19.50 -16.84
C GLU A 43 -21.60 20.38 -17.76
N ASN A 44 -22.18 21.46 -18.21
CA ASN A 44 -21.52 22.44 -19.06
C ASN A 44 -21.09 21.98 -20.49
N VAL A 45 -21.37 20.73 -20.88
CA VAL A 45 -20.96 20.21 -22.20
C VAL A 45 -21.48 21.08 -23.38
N LYS A 46 -22.65 21.69 -23.21
CA LYS A 46 -23.29 22.55 -24.21
C LYS A 46 -22.54 23.87 -24.45
N ASN A 47 -21.72 24.28 -23.49
CA ASN A 47 -20.97 25.55 -23.53
C ASN A 47 -19.49 25.32 -23.95
N LEU A 48 -19.10 24.07 -24.19
CA LEU A 48 -17.72 23.73 -24.58
C LEU A 48 -17.58 23.82 -26.10
N PRO A 49 -16.41 24.28 -26.62
CA PRO A 49 -16.12 24.27 -28.05
C PRO A 49 -16.21 22.87 -28.64
N THR A 50 -16.57 22.78 -29.92
CA THR A 50 -16.47 21.52 -30.68
C THR A 50 -15.03 20.99 -30.62
N GLY A 51 -14.86 19.68 -30.38
CA GLY A 51 -13.52 19.06 -30.27
C GLY A 51 -12.81 19.30 -28.94
N TYR A 52 -13.45 19.92 -27.95
CA TYR A 52 -12.83 20.19 -26.64
C TYR A 52 -12.24 18.94 -25.99
N TYR A 53 -13.01 17.85 -25.89
CA TYR A 53 -12.53 16.62 -25.27
C TYR A 53 -11.49 15.90 -26.12
N GLU A 54 -11.52 16.02 -27.43
CA GLU A 54 -10.48 15.50 -28.32
C GLU A 54 -9.12 16.16 -28.01
N GLN A 55 -9.11 17.48 -27.91
CA GLN A 55 -7.91 18.23 -27.53
C GLN A 55 -7.49 17.94 -26.09
N LEU A 56 -8.44 17.85 -25.16
CA LEU A 56 -8.18 17.60 -23.75
C LEU A 56 -7.54 16.22 -23.52
N LEU A 57 -8.02 15.19 -24.21
CA LEU A 57 -7.53 13.81 -24.08
C LEU A 57 -6.22 13.58 -24.81
N GLY A 58 -5.86 14.40 -25.80
CA GLY A 58 -4.67 14.25 -26.61
C GLY A 58 -3.41 14.07 -25.78
N GLY A 59 -2.68 12.97 -25.98
CA GLY A 59 -1.45 12.64 -25.26
C GLY A 59 -1.62 12.25 -23.80
N LYS A 60 -2.85 12.12 -23.29
CA LYS A 60 -3.10 11.72 -21.91
C LYS A 60 -3.14 10.20 -21.75
N ASN A 61 -2.64 9.72 -20.61
CA ASN A 61 -2.73 8.31 -20.24
C ASN A 61 -4.13 7.96 -19.69
N LEU A 62 -4.40 6.67 -19.54
CA LEU A 62 -5.69 6.15 -19.09
C LEU A 62 -6.08 6.69 -17.70
N ASP A 63 -5.15 6.71 -16.75
CA ASP A 63 -5.41 7.14 -15.37
C ASP A 63 -5.81 8.61 -15.34
N TRP A 64 -5.15 9.44 -16.13
CA TRP A 64 -5.49 10.85 -16.26
C TRP A 64 -6.92 11.02 -16.82
N ILE A 65 -7.24 10.27 -17.89
CA ILE A 65 -8.56 10.32 -18.52
C ILE A 65 -9.64 9.88 -17.53
N GLN A 66 -9.42 8.80 -16.81
CA GLN A 66 -10.37 8.30 -15.81
C GLN A 66 -10.58 9.29 -14.66
N CYS A 67 -9.51 9.91 -14.18
CA CYS A 67 -9.58 10.88 -13.09
C CYS A 67 -10.25 12.18 -13.52
N TYR A 68 -9.71 12.83 -14.56
CA TYR A 68 -10.08 14.21 -14.90
C TYR A 68 -11.20 14.31 -15.93
N ALA A 69 -11.31 13.37 -16.85
CA ALA A 69 -12.34 13.42 -17.88
C ALA A 69 -13.56 12.56 -17.54
N GLN A 70 -13.41 11.43 -16.85
CA GLN A 70 -14.53 10.59 -16.41
C GLN A 70 -15.01 10.91 -14.99
N GLY A 71 -14.26 11.69 -14.19
CA GLY A 71 -14.58 11.93 -12.79
C GLY A 71 -14.58 10.67 -11.92
N LYS A 72 -13.85 9.63 -12.33
CA LYS A 72 -13.66 8.43 -11.52
C LYS A 72 -12.65 8.69 -10.41
N TYR A 73 -12.89 8.10 -9.25
CA TYR A 73 -11.87 8.04 -8.20
C TYR A 73 -10.74 7.13 -8.67
N THR A 74 -9.76 7.71 -9.33
CA THR A 74 -8.51 7.06 -9.71
C THR A 74 -7.35 7.96 -9.33
N PHE A 75 -6.14 7.43 -9.30
CA PHE A 75 -4.96 8.19 -8.91
C PHE A 75 -4.13 8.46 -10.16
N VAL A 76 -3.90 9.72 -10.45
CA VAL A 76 -2.93 10.10 -11.48
C VAL A 76 -1.54 9.78 -10.95
N GLN A 77 -0.86 8.88 -11.61
CA GLN A 77 0.49 8.50 -11.24
C GLN A 77 1.46 9.62 -11.64
N GLU A 78 1.92 10.38 -10.65
CA GLU A 78 2.96 11.41 -10.85
C GLU A 78 4.36 10.81 -11.04
N GLY A 79 4.46 9.49 -10.93
CA GLY A 79 5.72 8.75 -11.02
C GLY A 79 5.49 7.25 -11.04
N ARG A 80 6.55 6.46 -10.82
CA ARG A 80 6.43 5.02 -10.69
C ARG A 80 5.96 4.66 -9.28
N PRO A 81 4.83 3.95 -9.11
CA PRO A 81 4.36 3.50 -7.80
C PRO A 81 5.42 2.72 -7.04
N VAL A 82 5.42 2.85 -5.71
CA VAL A 82 6.28 2.01 -4.85
C VAL A 82 5.85 0.55 -4.94
N TRP A 83 4.55 0.28 -5.04
CA TRP A 83 3.98 -1.06 -5.18
C TRP A 83 3.18 -1.20 -6.48
N PRO A 84 3.84 -1.44 -7.62
CA PRO A 84 3.14 -1.72 -8.88
C PRO A 84 2.33 -3.04 -8.83
N GLU A 85 2.59 -3.89 -7.83
CA GLU A 85 1.87 -5.13 -7.56
C GLU A 85 0.44 -4.89 -7.03
N TYR A 86 0.15 -3.67 -6.52
CA TYR A 86 -1.16 -3.34 -5.97
C TYR A 86 -2.20 -3.11 -7.07
N ASN A 87 -3.34 -3.78 -6.92
CA ASN A 87 -4.51 -3.56 -7.77
C ASN A 87 -5.74 -3.35 -6.90
N ASP A 88 -6.25 -2.13 -6.85
CA ASP A 88 -7.37 -1.74 -5.99
C ASP A 88 -8.66 -2.52 -6.29
N SER A 89 -8.94 -2.79 -7.55
CA SER A 89 -10.16 -3.52 -7.95
C SER A 89 -10.18 -4.98 -7.50
N LEU A 90 -8.99 -5.59 -7.35
CA LEU A 90 -8.85 -6.99 -6.93
C LEU A 90 -8.62 -7.13 -5.43
N MET A 91 -7.99 -6.13 -4.79
CA MET A 91 -7.51 -6.22 -3.42
C MET A 91 -8.39 -5.48 -2.40
N ALA A 92 -9.19 -4.50 -2.85
CA ALA A 92 -10.11 -3.79 -1.95
C ALA A 92 -11.39 -4.60 -1.73
N ALA A 93 -11.66 -4.94 -0.47
CA ALA A 93 -12.79 -5.77 -0.07
C ALA A 93 -13.45 -5.25 1.21
N ASP A 94 -14.65 -5.70 1.49
CA ASP A 94 -15.27 -5.53 2.80
C ASP A 94 -14.75 -6.65 3.70
N LEU A 95 -14.01 -6.27 4.74
CA LEU A 95 -13.31 -7.19 5.62
C LEU A 95 -13.81 -7.01 7.05
N GLU A 96 -14.03 -8.15 7.71
CA GLU A 96 -14.30 -8.21 9.14
C GLU A 96 -13.14 -8.93 9.84
N PRO A 97 -12.80 -8.53 11.07
CA PRO A 97 -11.73 -9.17 11.82
C PRO A 97 -12.14 -10.57 12.31
N ASP A 98 -11.21 -11.52 12.23
CA ASP A 98 -11.35 -12.85 12.84
C ASP A 98 -11.04 -12.77 14.34
N PRO A 99 -11.99 -13.09 15.24
CA PRO A 99 -11.81 -12.94 16.67
C PRO A 99 -10.76 -13.88 17.29
N GLU A 100 -10.37 -14.93 16.58
CA GLU A 100 -9.38 -15.90 17.05
C GLU A 100 -7.94 -15.56 16.62
N LEU A 101 -7.76 -14.52 15.81
CA LEU A 101 -6.45 -14.13 15.31
C LEU A 101 -5.97 -12.82 15.95
N PRO A 102 -4.67 -12.69 16.21
CA PRO A 102 -4.12 -11.44 16.71
C PRO A 102 -4.22 -10.33 15.68
N VAL A 103 -4.36 -9.09 16.17
CA VAL A 103 -4.28 -7.89 15.34
C VAL A 103 -2.83 -7.39 15.37
N HIS A 104 -2.20 -7.35 14.21
CA HIS A 104 -0.89 -6.74 14.01
C HIS A 104 -1.07 -5.25 13.75
N VAL A 105 -0.28 -4.43 14.43
CA VAL A 105 -0.31 -2.97 14.27
C VAL A 105 1.08 -2.52 13.84
N GLY A 106 1.15 -1.77 12.77
CA GLY A 106 2.40 -1.15 12.31
C GLY A 106 2.35 0.35 12.52
N LEU A 107 3.42 0.92 13.06
CA LEU A 107 3.53 2.34 13.39
C LEU A 107 4.65 3.01 12.59
N ASP A 108 4.34 4.15 12.01
CA ASP A 108 5.32 5.11 11.52
C ASP A 108 5.27 6.37 12.41
N PHE A 109 6.42 6.78 12.93
CA PHE A 109 6.55 7.90 13.84
C PHE A 109 6.91 9.19 13.06
N GLY A 110 6.68 10.33 13.66
CA GLY A 110 6.99 11.64 13.07
C GLY A 110 5.85 12.63 13.32
N LEU A 111 5.84 13.73 12.58
CA LEU A 111 4.78 14.76 12.68
C LEU A 111 3.48 14.39 11.95
N THR A 112 3.50 13.31 11.21
CA THR A 112 2.31 12.73 10.56
C THR A 112 2.27 11.24 10.91
N PRO A 113 2.11 10.91 12.21
CA PRO A 113 2.14 9.54 12.64
C PRO A 113 0.97 8.75 12.05
N ALA A 114 1.25 7.48 11.71
CA ALA A 114 0.28 6.58 11.13
C ALA A 114 0.33 5.21 11.80
N ALA A 115 -0.84 4.57 11.92
CA ALA A 115 -0.96 3.18 12.34
C ALA A 115 -1.80 2.39 11.34
N ILE A 116 -1.38 1.17 11.04
CA ILE A 116 -2.11 0.20 10.22
C ILE A 116 -2.41 -1.02 11.05
N PHE A 117 -3.67 -1.48 10.97
CA PHE A 117 -4.18 -2.63 11.70
C PHE A 117 -4.48 -3.75 10.71
N ALA A 118 -3.84 -4.90 10.89
CA ALA A 118 -3.98 -6.02 9.97
C ALA A 118 -4.02 -7.37 10.71
N GLN A 119 -4.58 -8.37 10.06
CA GLN A 119 -4.53 -9.76 10.50
C GLN A 119 -3.88 -10.64 9.45
N LYS A 120 -3.10 -11.61 9.88
CA LYS A 120 -2.60 -12.69 9.05
C LYS A 120 -3.53 -13.89 9.21
N MET A 121 -4.29 -14.17 8.17
CA MET A 121 -5.24 -15.27 8.14
C MET A 121 -4.52 -16.62 8.19
N ARG A 122 -5.21 -17.69 8.62
CA ARG A 122 -4.63 -19.03 8.76
C ARG A 122 -4.03 -19.59 7.47
N ASN A 123 -4.59 -19.21 6.31
CA ASN A 123 -4.05 -19.58 5.00
C ASN A 123 -2.85 -18.72 4.57
N GLY A 124 -2.42 -17.76 5.39
CA GLY A 124 -1.30 -16.86 5.13
C GLY A 124 -1.64 -15.59 4.35
N ARG A 125 -2.93 -15.34 4.04
CA ARG A 125 -3.39 -14.08 3.44
C ARG A 125 -3.36 -12.97 4.48
N TRP A 126 -3.01 -11.76 4.04
CA TRP A 126 -3.08 -10.56 4.85
C TRP A 126 -4.39 -9.82 4.62
N HIS A 127 -5.05 -9.45 5.69
CA HIS A 127 -6.23 -8.58 5.72
C HIS A 127 -5.87 -7.29 6.45
N VAL A 128 -5.77 -6.18 5.74
CA VAL A 128 -5.66 -4.85 6.35
C VAL A 128 -7.06 -4.35 6.67
N LEU A 129 -7.35 -4.19 7.94
CA LEU A 129 -8.70 -3.95 8.47
C LEU A 129 -9.00 -2.48 8.68
N HIS A 130 -8.01 -1.73 9.19
CA HIS A 130 -8.20 -0.34 9.61
C HIS A 130 -6.91 0.46 9.48
N GLU A 131 -7.05 1.78 9.40
CA GLU A 131 -5.96 2.75 9.39
C GLU A 131 -6.27 3.91 10.36
N LEU A 132 -5.26 4.37 11.06
CA LEU A 132 -5.26 5.62 11.81
C LEU A 132 -4.17 6.51 11.22
N VAL A 133 -4.56 7.61 10.59
CA VAL A 133 -3.62 8.57 9.99
C VAL A 133 -3.94 9.95 10.53
N THR A 134 -2.93 10.60 11.08
CA THR A 134 -3.05 11.93 11.66
C THR A 134 -2.16 12.92 10.92
N PHE A 135 -2.38 14.20 11.12
CA PHE A 135 -1.61 15.27 10.49
C PHE A 135 -1.20 16.27 11.57
N ASP A 136 0.05 16.71 11.50
CA ASP A 136 0.62 17.70 12.43
C ASP A 136 0.30 17.37 13.90
N MET A 137 0.63 16.14 14.28
CA MET A 137 0.29 15.62 15.60
C MET A 137 1.51 14.99 16.27
N GLY A 138 1.74 15.40 17.52
CA GLY A 138 2.78 14.80 18.35
C GLY A 138 2.43 13.40 18.84
N LEU A 139 3.46 12.61 19.17
CA LEU A 139 3.35 11.22 19.59
C LEU A 139 2.39 11.01 20.75
N ASN A 140 2.35 11.92 21.74
CA ASN A 140 1.52 11.78 22.93
C ASN A 140 0.02 11.67 22.56
N ARG A 141 -0.47 12.62 21.78
CA ARG A 141 -1.86 12.63 21.33
C ARG A 141 -2.17 11.45 20.39
N PHE A 142 -1.23 11.13 19.52
CA PHE A 142 -1.37 9.98 18.63
C PHE A 142 -1.47 8.66 19.42
N ALA A 143 -0.65 8.48 20.45
CA ALA A 143 -0.67 7.28 21.29
C ALA A 143 -1.98 7.10 22.06
N GLU A 144 -2.57 8.20 22.54
CA GLU A 144 -3.91 8.18 23.15
C GLU A 144 -5.00 7.79 22.14
N MET A 145 -4.94 8.34 20.92
CA MET A 145 -5.86 7.95 19.86
C MET A 145 -5.69 6.48 19.45
N LEU A 146 -4.44 6.02 19.32
CA LEU A 146 -4.13 4.61 19.03
C LEU A 146 -4.73 3.68 20.08
N LYS A 147 -4.58 4.03 21.37
CA LYS A 147 -5.17 3.29 22.48
C LYS A 147 -6.69 3.25 22.37
N SER A 148 -7.33 4.39 22.13
CA SER A 148 -8.79 4.49 21.95
C SER A 148 -9.29 3.65 20.77
N GLU A 149 -8.57 3.66 19.61
CA GLU A 149 -8.92 2.83 18.45
C GLU A 149 -8.83 1.34 18.77
N LEU A 150 -7.78 0.92 19.50
CA LEU A 150 -7.62 -0.49 19.92
C LEU A 150 -8.73 -0.91 20.88
N GLU A 151 -9.04 -0.11 21.89
CA GLU A 151 -10.07 -0.40 22.89
C GLU A 151 -11.49 -0.42 22.28
N SER A 152 -11.77 0.43 21.30
CA SER A 152 -13.09 0.53 20.68
C SER A 152 -13.33 -0.50 19.58
N ARG A 153 -12.32 -0.76 18.73
CA ARG A 153 -12.47 -1.64 17.56
C ARG A 153 -12.01 -3.07 17.80
N PHE A 154 -11.02 -3.25 18.67
CA PHE A 154 -10.38 -4.54 18.91
C PHE A 154 -10.29 -4.90 20.42
N PRO A 155 -11.38 -4.74 21.21
CA PRO A 155 -11.32 -4.78 22.69
C PRO A 155 -10.91 -6.16 23.26
N ARG A 156 -11.01 -7.21 22.48
CA ARG A 156 -10.73 -8.58 22.94
C ARG A 156 -9.63 -9.28 22.15
N TYR A 157 -8.94 -8.54 21.30
CA TYR A 157 -7.91 -9.11 20.44
C TYR A 157 -6.54 -9.03 21.11
N GLU A 158 -5.72 -10.09 20.96
CA GLU A 158 -4.29 -9.95 21.19
C GLU A 158 -3.75 -8.94 20.18
N THR A 159 -3.03 -7.92 20.64
CA THR A 159 -2.43 -6.90 19.80
C THR A 159 -0.92 -7.03 19.76
N LEU A 160 -0.34 -6.98 18.57
CA LEU A 160 1.08 -7.10 18.32
C LEU A 160 1.55 -5.84 17.59
N ILE A 161 2.19 -4.92 18.32
CA ILE A 161 2.52 -3.60 17.83
C ILE A 161 3.98 -3.52 17.43
N TRP A 162 4.24 -3.06 16.21
CA TRP A 162 5.56 -2.90 15.60
C TRP A 162 5.74 -1.47 15.10
N GLY A 163 6.94 -0.93 15.25
CA GLY A 163 7.20 0.43 14.79
C GLY A 163 8.55 0.59 14.12
N ASP A 164 8.73 1.77 13.52
CA ASP A 164 10.01 2.18 12.96
C ASP A 164 11.11 2.09 14.03
N PRO A 165 12.23 1.39 13.78
CA PRO A 165 13.39 1.38 14.68
C PRO A 165 13.95 2.78 15.00
N ALA A 166 13.73 3.78 14.15
CA ALA A 166 14.08 5.16 14.45
C ALA A 166 13.42 5.68 15.72
N GLY A 167 12.25 5.15 16.11
CA GLY A 167 11.58 5.45 17.38
C GLY A 167 12.36 5.01 18.63
N MET A 168 13.47 4.28 18.49
CA MET A 168 14.42 4.01 19.58
C MET A 168 15.37 5.17 19.89
N GLN A 169 15.40 6.18 19.05
CA GLN A 169 16.19 7.39 19.34
C GLN A 169 15.53 8.13 20.51
N ARG A 170 16.38 8.55 21.45
CA ARG A 170 15.92 9.34 22.60
C ARG A 170 15.58 10.76 22.17
N ASP A 171 14.46 11.25 22.65
CA ASP A 171 14.13 12.67 22.57
C ASP A 171 15.13 13.49 23.39
N GLN A 172 15.58 14.63 22.86
CA GLN A 172 16.60 15.47 23.50
C GLN A 172 16.06 16.19 24.75
N ILE A 173 14.74 16.34 24.88
CA ILE A 173 14.09 17.07 25.97
C ILE A 173 13.70 16.12 27.11
N PHE A 174 13.07 14.99 26.76
CA PHE A 174 12.49 14.09 27.75
C PHE A 174 13.35 12.84 27.99
N GLU A 175 14.43 12.65 27.25
CA GLU A 175 15.36 11.50 27.34
C GLU A 175 14.67 10.13 27.20
N THR A 176 13.43 10.10 26.71
CA THR A 176 12.64 8.90 26.50
C THR A 176 12.54 8.55 25.01
N THR A 177 12.29 7.27 24.72
CA THR A 177 12.04 6.81 23.35
C THR A 177 10.54 6.82 23.05
N ALA A 178 10.17 6.81 21.75
CA ALA A 178 8.78 6.64 21.35
C ALA A 178 8.17 5.33 21.92
N PHE A 179 8.96 4.27 21.99
CA PHE A 179 8.52 2.99 22.55
C PHE A 179 8.32 3.05 24.07
N ASP A 180 9.19 3.77 24.81
CA ASP A 180 9.01 3.98 26.24
C ASP A 180 7.71 4.75 26.52
N HIS A 181 7.44 5.79 25.72
CA HIS A 181 6.20 6.55 25.85
C HIS A 181 4.96 5.67 25.59
N LEU A 182 4.93 4.89 24.51
CA LEU A 182 3.85 3.94 24.23
C LEU A 182 3.65 2.95 25.38
N LYS A 183 4.75 2.46 25.95
CA LYS A 183 4.71 1.53 27.08
C LYS A 183 4.05 2.14 28.32
N THR A 184 4.23 3.43 28.60
CA THR A 184 3.55 4.09 29.73
C THR A 184 2.02 4.11 29.60
N LEU A 185 1.51 4.04 28.37
CA LEU A 185 0.08 3.95 28.07
C LEU A 185 -0.43 2.50 27.98
N GLY A 186 0.44 1.53 28.25
CA GLY A 186 0.11 0.11 28.15
C GLY A 186 0.21 -0.48 26.74
N LEU A 187 0.72 0.28 25.77
CA LEU A 187 0.93 -0.14 24.39
C LEU A 187 2.31 -0.77 24.25
N LEU A 188 2.39 -2.10 24.24
CA LEU A 188 3.65 -2.84 24.17
C LEU A 188 4.18 -2.94 22.73
N ALA A 189 4.62 -1.81 22.19
CA ALA A 189 5.21 -1.74 20.87
C ALA A 189 6.67 -2.20 20.87
N LYS A 190 7.11 -2.80 19.76
CA LYS A 190 8.49 -3.25 19.52
C LYS A 190 9.03 -2.66 18.23
N PRO A 191 10.33 -2.33 18.16
CA PRO A 191 10.94 -1.97 16.89
C PRO A 191 10.97 -3.18 15.96
N THR A 192 10.80 -2.92 14.65
CA THR A 192 11.13 -3.92 13.64
C THR A 192 12.64 -4.13 13.53
N ALA A 193 13.08 -5.25 12.94
CA ALA A 193 14.50 -5.58 12.83
C ALA A 193 15.31 -4.58 11.99
N THR A 194 14.65 -3.89 11.07
CA THR A 194 15.28 -2.92 10.17
C THR A 194 14.27 -1.87 9.72
N ASN A 195 14.77 -0.68 9.38
CA ASN A 195 14.03 0.37 8.68
C ASN A 195 14.44 0.49 7.21
N GLU A 196 15.18 -0.47 6.68
CA GLU A 196 15.56 -0.48 5.28
C GLU A 196 14.34 -0.46 4.38
N PHE A 197 14.29 0.49 3.46
CA PHE A 197 13.14 0.71 2.59
C PHE A 197 12.80 -0.51 1.72
N ARG A 198 13.83 -1.16 1.15
CA ARG A 198 13.65 -2.32 0.27
C ARG A 198 12.99 -3.47 1.01
N THR A 199 13.47 -3.79 2.20
CA THR A 199 12.92 -4.86 3.05
C THR A 199 11.47 -4.59 3.43
N ARG A 200 11.13 -3.35 3.81
CA ARG A 200 9.75 -2.94 4.11
C ARG A 200 8.84 -3.00 2.89
N ARG A 201 9.34 -2.54 1.73
CA ARG A 201 8.60 -2.63 0.47
C ARG A 201 8.27 -4.08 0.11
N GLU A 202 9.25 -4.98 0.21
CA GLU A 202 9.09 -6.39 -0.10
C GLU A 202 8.11 -7.10 0.83
N ALA A 203 8.05 -6.74 2.11
CA ALA A 203 7.09 -7.29 3.07
C ALA A 203 5.62 -7.09 2.62
N LEU A 204 5.32 -6.02 1.88
CA LEU A 204 4.02 -5.78 1.26
C LEU A 204 3.91 -6.36 -0.16
N ALA A 205 4.96 -6.22 -0.98
CA ALA A 205 4.95 -6.64 -2.37
C ALA A 205 4.76 -8.16 -2.54
N ILE A 206 5.41 -8.96 -1.68
CA ILE A 206 5.32 -10.42 -1.73
C ILE A 206 3.88 -10.93 -1.57
N PRO A 207 3.12 -10.57 -0.52
CA PRO A 207 1.73 -11.00 -0.42
C PRO A 207 0.82 -10.41 -1.50
N MET A 208 1.09 -9.19 -2.00
CA MET A 208 0.32 -8.61 -3.11
C MET A 208 0.52 -9.38 -4.42
N GLY A 209 1.74 -9.79 -4.73
CA GLY A 209 2.07 -10.55 -5.94
C GLY A 209 1.69 -12.03 -5.89
N ARG A 210 1.26 -12.55 -4.74
CA ARG A 210 0.94 -13.95 -4.54
C ARG A 210 -0.57 -14.21 -4.59
N LEU A 211 -0.96 -15.34 -5.19
CA LEU A 211 -2.33 -15.85 -5.10
C LEU A 211 -2.43 -16.95 -4.03
N ILE A 212 -3.49 -16.90 -3.24
CA ILE A 212 -3.88 -17.91 -2.26
C ILE A 212 -5.33 -18.25 -2.54
N ASP A 213 -5.64 -19.51 -2.82
CA ASP A 213 -6.99 -19.97 -3.20
C ASP A 213 -7.59 -19.10 -4.33
N SER A 214 -6.80 -18.87 -5.39
CA SER A 214 -7.17 -18.05 -6.57
C SER A 214 -7.52 -16.58 -6.28
N LYS A 215 -7.21 -16.07 -5.09
CA LYS A 215 -7.40 -14.67 -4.69
C LYS A 215 -6.07 -14.05 -4.28
N PRO A 216 -5.90 -12.72 -4.34
CA PRO A 216 -4.69 -12.08 -3.87
C PRO A 216 -4.32 -12.48 -2.43
N GLY A 217 -3.03 -12.66 -2.15
CA GLY A 217 -2.53 -12.92 -0.81
C GLY A 217 -2.57 -11.71 0.12
N PHE A 218 -3.01 -10.56 -0.39
CA PHE A 218 -3.20 -9.31 0.34
C PHE A 218 -4.58 -8.74 0.00
N LEU A 219 -5.38 -8.44 1.02
CA LEU A 219 -6.64 -7.73 0.90
C LEU A 219 -6.64 -6.52 1.84
N ILE A 220 -7.34 -5.48 1.44
CA ILE A 220 -7.47 -4.23 2.21
C ILE A 220 -8.92 -3.80 2.30
N SER A 221 -9.33 -3.37 3.49
CA SER A 221 -10.67 -2.82 3.70
C SER A 221 -10.91 -1.60 2.81
N ARG A 222 -12.10 -1.54 2.20
CA ARG A 222 -12.54 -0.36 1.42
C ARG A 222 -12.52 0.92 2.24
N LYS A 223 -12.56 0.82 3.58
CA LYS A 223 -12.54 1.94 4.52
C LYS A 223 -11.13 2.55 4.68
N CYS A 224 -10.05 1.83 4.31
CA CYS A 224 -8.67 2.29 4.39
C CYS A 224 -8.29 3.20 3.20
N ASN A 225 -8.93 4.36 3.10
CA ASN A 225 -8.81 5.23 1.93
C ASN A 225 -7.41 5.82 1.74
N ARG A 226 -6.70 6.13 2.84
CA ARG A 226 -5.36 6.72 2.80
C ARG A 226 -4.32 5.70 2.35
N LEU A 227 -4.34 4.49 2.91
CA LEU A 227 -3.44 3.43 2.51
C LEU A 227 -3.71 2.98 1.08
N ARG A 228 -4.98 2.80 0.68
CA ARG A 228 -5.34 2.47 -0.71
C ARG A 228 -4.79 3.51 -1.68
N LYS A 229 -4.91 4.80 -1.35
CA LYS A 229 -4.34 5.89 -2.14
C LYS A 229 -2.81 5.83 -2.19
N SER A 230 -2.16 5.55 -1.06
CA SER A 230 -0.71 5.36 -0.98
C SER A 230 -0.24 4.24 -1.91
N LEU A 231 -0.87 3.06 -1.81
CA LEU A 231 -0.53 1.86 -2.58
C LEU A 231 -0.79 2.02 -4.08
N ALA A 232 -1.87 2.72 -4.46
CA ALA A 232 -2.25 2.95 -5.85
C ALA A 232 -1.36 3.96 -6.59
N GLY A 233 -0.31 4.50 -5.94
CA GLY A 233 0.65 5.41 -6.57
C GLY A 233 0.77 6.79 -5.91
N GLY A 234 0.02 7.07 -4.82
CA GLY A 234 0.26 8.27 -4.01
C GLY A 234 1.68 8.28 -3.44
N TYR A 235 2.19 7.11 -3.04
CA TYR A 235 3.59 6.92 -2.69
C TYR A 235 4.35 6.38 -3.90
N HIS A 236 5.25 7.18 -4.46
CA HIS A 236 5.88 6.91 -5.75
C HIS A 236 7.32 7.39 -5.82
N PHE A 237 8.06 6.86 -6.79
CA PHE A 237 9.36 7.37 -7.21
C PHE A 237 9.16 8.52 -8.19
N LYS A 238 9.69 9.71 -7.89
CA LYS A 238 9.61 10.86 -8.79
C LYS A 238 10.29 10.59 -10.11
N ARG A 239 9.64 11.00 -11.20
CA ARG A 239 10.22 11.01 -12.53
C ARG A 239 11.31 12.07 -12.61
N VAL A 240 12.44 11.72 -13.18
CA VAL A 240 13.51 12.65 -13.50
C VAL A 240 13.40 12.99 -14.98
N ALA A 241 13.29 14.28 -15.31
CA ALA A 241 13.24 14.73 -16.69
C ALA A 241 14.61 14.44 -17.36
N ILE A 242 14.60 13.70 -18.46
CA ILE A 242 15.77 13.46 -19.31
C ILE A 242 15.39 13.77 -20.75
N GLY A 243 16.25 14.50 -21.43
CA GLY A 243 16.13 14.67 -22.89
C GLY A 243 16.20 13.30 -23.60
N ALA A 244 15.56 13.22 -24.79
CA ALA A 244 15.59 12.06 -25.66
C ALA A 244 14.89 10.76 -25.18
N GLY A 245 13.66 10.85 -24.66
CA GLY A 245 12.72 9.72 -24.69
C GLY A 245 12.92 8.62 -23.66
N GLN A 246 13.93 8.67 -22.80
CA GLN A 246 14.09 7.69 -21.72
C GLN A 246 13.49 8.19 -20.41
N GLU A 247 12.57 7.40 -19.83
CA GLU A 247 12.04 7.67 -18.51
C GLU A 247 13.03 7.19 -17.44
N ARG A 248 13.49 8.10 -16.60
CA ARG A 248 14.23 7.77 -15.37
C ARG A 248 13.45 8.17 -14.14
N PHE A 249 13.57 7.37 -13.10
CA PHE A 249 12.99 7.62 -11.80
C PHE A 249 14.10 7.75 -10.76
N ARG A 250 13.85 8.48 -9.69
CA ARG A 250 14.77 8.51 -8.54
C ARG A 250 14.88 7.13 -7.92
N ASP A 251 16.03 6.81 -7.35
CA ASP A 251 16.28 5.52 -6.67
C ASP A 251 15.56 5.43 -5.32
N THR A 252 15.22 6.58 -4.73
CA THR A 252 14.46 6.68 -3.50
C THR A 252 13.07 7.25 -3.76
N PRO A 253 12.02 6.70 -3.12
CA PRO A 253 10.67 7.22 -3.29
C PRO A 253 10.52 8.61 -2.70
N ASN A 254 9.54 9.35 -3.21
CA ASN A 254 9.23 10.69 -2.73
C ASN A 254 8.54 10.61 -1.38
N LYS A 255 9.17 11.13 -0.33
CA LYS A 255 8.53 11.30 0.97
C LYS A 255 7.47 12.39 0.88
N ASN A 256 6.21 12.01 1.04
CA ASN A 256 5.04 12.88 1.00
C ASN A 256 4.00 12.40 2.02
N GLU A 257 2.82 13.02 2.07
CA GLU A 257 1.74 12.65 2.99
C GLU A 257 1.29 11.18 2.88
N HIS A 258 1.50 10.54 1.72
CA HIS A 258 1.15 9.14 1.47
C HIS A 258 2.22 8.15 1.91
N SER A 259 3.46 8.62 2.16
CA SER A 259 4.57 7.74 2.54
C SER A 259 4.39 7.16 3.94
N HIS A 260 3.88 7.94 4.89
CA HIS A 260 3.77 7.53 6.30
C HIS A 260 2.86 6.30 6.49
N VAL A 261 1.69 6.33 5.88
CA VAL A 261 0.74 5.20 5.96
C VAL A 261 1.25 3.97 5.23
N GLY A 262 1.98 4.14 4.12
CA GLY A 262 2.65 3.06 3.40
C GLY A 262 3.79 2.45 4.21
N ASP A 263 4.61 3.28 4.86
CA ASP A 263 5.69 2.84 5.73
C ASP A 263 5.15 2.11 6.97
N ALA A 264 4.08 2.61 7.61
CA ALA A 264 3.39 1.94 8.71
C ALA A 264 2.88 0.54 8.31
N ALA A 265 2.31 0.39 7.11
CA ALA A 265 1.91 -0.91 6.58
C ALA A 265 3.12 -1.85 6.40
N GLY A 266 4.24 -1.32 5.91
CA GLY A 266 5.50 -2.06 5.80
C GLY A 266 5.98 -2.57 7.16
N TYR A 267 5.98 -1.74 8.19
CA TYR A 267 6.35 -2.15 9.56
C TYR A 267 5.37 -3.17 10.14
N CYS A 268 4.08 -3.07 9.84
CA CYS A 268 3.07 -4.03 10.28
C CYS A 268 3.39 -5.46 9.80
N LEU A 269 3.61 -5.62 8.50
CA LEU A 269 3.85 -6.94 7.92
C LEU A 269 5.25 -7.45 8.27
N LEU A 270 6.28 -6.61 8.17
CA LEU A 270 7.67 -6.97 8.49
C LEU A 270 7.82 -7.45 9.94
N GLY A 271 7.25 -6.72 10.90
CA GLY A 271 7.33 -7.07 12.31
C GLY A 271 6.70 -8.43 12.63
N SER A 272 5.59 -8.76 11.95
CA SER A 272 4.92 -10.04 12.16
C SER A 272 5.71 -11.23 11.63
N GLU A 273 6.46 -11.08 10.55
CA GLU A 273 7.30 -12.14 9.98
C GLU A 273 8.48 -12.47 10.90
N HIS A 274 9.04 -11.48 11.56
CA HIS A 274 10.14 -11.69 12.51
C HIS A 274 9.72 -12.55 13.70
N ARG A 275 8.47 -12.45 14.17
CA ARG A 275 7.94 -13.31 15.24
C ARG A 275 7.86 -14.78 14.82
N ILE A 276 7.56 -15.06 13.56
CA ILE A 276 7.48 -16.44 13.05
C ILE A 276 8.86 -17.07 13.05
N MET A 277 9.89 -16.32 12.66
CA MET A 277 11.28 -16.82 12.67
C MET A 277 11.82 -17.08 14.10
N THR A 278 11.42 -16.25 15.08
CA THR A 278 11.85 -16.43 16.48
C THR A 278 11.07 -17.50 17.24
N LYS A 279 9.87 -17.87 16.78
CA LYS A 279 9.06 -18.95 17.32
C LYS A 279 9.21 -20.29 16.59
N ALA A 280 10.03 -20.35 15.53
CA ALA A 280 10.37 -21.63 14.93
C ALA A 280 10.98 -22.52 16.02
N PRO A 281 10.47 -23.73 16.24
CA PRO A 281 11.06 -24.64 17.24
C PRO A 281 12.52 -24.81 16.84
N THR A 282 13.41 -24.58 17.81
CA THR A 282 14.81 -24.99 17.72
C THR A 282 14.78 -26.48 17.37
N ARG A 283 14.96 -26.81 16.08
CA ARG A 283 15.17 -28.19 15.67
C ARG A 283 16.32 -28.67 16.50
N GLY A 284 16.04 -29.65 17.38
CA GLY A 284 17.03 -30.25 18.22
C GLY A 284 18.28 -30.53 17.39
N ARG A 285 19.44 -30.14 17.91
CA ARG A 285 20.73 -30.50 17.35
C ARG A 285 20.67 -31.95 16.92
N VAL A 286 20.59 -32.22 15.64
CA VAL A 286 20.89 -33.53 15.10
C VAL A 286 22.37 -33.73 15.46
N ALA A 287 22.65 -34.67 16.35
CA ALA A 287 24.00 -35.05 16.65
C ALA A 287 24.66 -35.53 15.33
N THR A 288 25.55 -34.71 14.81
CA THR A 288 26.39 -35.08 13.69
C THR A 288 27.31 -36.16 14.17
N THR A 289 26.94 -37.40 13.89
CA THR A 289 27.87 -38.54 14.03
C THR A 289 28.99 -38.26 13.02
N GLN A 290 30.16 -37.91 13.55
CA GLN A 290 31.36 -37.79 12.72
C GLN A 290 31.60 -39.13 12.03
N ALA A 291 31.45 -39.15 10.71
CA ALA A 291 31.89 -40.28 9.91
C ALA A 291 33.41 -40.39 10.05
N LYS A 292 33.84 -41.49 10.65
CA LYS A 292 35.25 -41.84 10.75
C LYS A 292 35.76 -42.11 9.34
N VAL A 293 36.56 -41.19 8.82
CA VAL A 293 37.25 -41.37 7.53
C VAL A 293 38.31 -42.45 7.77
N LEU A 294 38.05 -43.63 7.25
CA LEU A 294 39.08 -44.69 7.13
C LEU A 294 39.99 -44.26 5.96
N SER A 295 41.19 -43.81 6.27
CA SER A 295 42.24 -43.60 5.27
C SER A 295 42.70 -44.99 4.78
N PHE A 296 42.38 -45.31 3.53
CA PHE A 296 42.99 -46.41 2.78
C PHE A 296 44.30 -45.90 2.20
N ASP A 297 45.42 -46.49 2.65
CA ASP A 297 46.73 -46.27 2.05
C ASP A 297 46.86 -47.22 0.82
N VAL A 298 46.87 -46.65 -0.38
CA VAL A 298 46.89 -47.38 -1.65
C VAL A 298 48.30 -47.87 -2.02
N PHE A 299 49.33 -47.57 -1.20
CA PHE A 299 50.73 -47.85 -1.50
C PHE A 299 51.47 -48.72 -0.45
N ALA A 300 50.75 -49.42 0.45
CA ALA A 300 51.38 -50.38 1.31
C ALA A 300 51.43 -51.76 0.60
N ASN A 301 52.63 -52.13 0.14
CA ASN A 301 52.99 -53.50 -0.29
C ASN A 301 52.87 -54.49 0.82
#